data_2889b24b392ae1a26404479d68de4611
#
_entry.id   2889b24b392ae1a26404479d68de4611
#
_cell.length_a   1.000
_cell.length_b   1.000
_cell.length_c   1.000
_cell.angle_alpha   90.00
_cell.angle_beta   90.00
_cell.angle_gamma   90.00
#
_symmetry.space_group_name_H-M   'P 1'
#
loop_
_entity.id
_entity.type
_entity.pdbx_description
1 polymer ?
#
loop_
_entity_poly.entity_id
_entity_poly.type
_entity_poly.pdbx_seq_one_letter_code
_entity_poly.pdbx_strand_id
1 'polypeptide(L)'
;LVGSEMCIRDRSSHKTFPGPQGGFVLSDSEDESLQKKLNNAIFPGVCSSYHLHHVAGKVVAMAEFEAFGKEYAHDIVANARALGSALAAEGFEVLAEERDYTASHQIVTRHGGPDSGAGKRAAQRLEDCGIITNMNMLPGDTKAMSGPSGLRLGTPELTRLGMGVDEMQDVARFFARSLLSEVDSATVKSDIAEFKSEFQTVKYAIQEGPAYPDM
;
A
#
# COMPACT_ATOMS: atom_id res chain seq x y z
N LEU A 1 14.41 19.05 1.96
CA LEU A 1 15.66 19.07 1.20
C LEU A 1 15.32 18.93 -0.27
N VAL A 2 15.10 20.05 -0.94
CA VAL A 2 14.94 20.16 -2.38
C VAL A 2 16.12 20.98 -2.85
N GLY A 3 17.17 20.32 -3.31
CA GLY A 3 18.34 20.93 -3.85
C GLY A 3 19.06 19.95 -4.77
N SER A 4 20.03 20.43 -5.52
CA SER A 4 20.92 19.66 -6.42
C SER A 4 21.70 18.52 -5.72
N GLU A 5 21.48 18.32 -4.43
CA GLU A 5 22.21 17.36 -3.58
C GLU A 5 21.51 16.02 -3.41
N MET A 6 20.35 15.79 -4.04
CA MET A 6 19.67 14.48 -3.99
C MET A 6 20.15 13.54 -5.09
N CYS A 7 21.47 13.33 -5.15
CA CYS A 7 22.09 12.36 -6.04
C CYS A 7 21.94 10.90 -5.56
N ILE A 8 21.33 10.69 -4.38
CA ILE A 8 21.14 9.36 -3.80
C ILE A 8 19.69 9.14 -3.44
N ARG A 9 19.12 8.03 -3.89
CA ARG A 9 17.78 7.57 -3.54
C ARG A 9 17.82 6.13 -3.11
N ASP A 10 17.36 5.84 -1.92
CA ASP A 10 17.13 4.49 -1.43
C ASP A 10 15.64 4.16 -1.41
N ARG A 11 15.31 2.93 -1.75
CA ARG A 11 13.92 2.44 -1.81
C ARG A 11 13.85 0.97 -1.41
N SER A 12 12.76 0.61 -0.74
CA SER A 12 12.38 -0.80 -0.60
C SER A 12 11.80 -1.30 -1.93
N SER A 13 12.10 -2.55 -2.25
CA SER A 13 11.68 -3.18 -3.51
C SER A 13 10.44 -4.06 -3.42
N HIS A 14 9.72 -4.04 -2.28
CA HIS A 14 8.62 -4.98 -1.99
C HIS A 14 7.36 -4.27 -1.44
N LYS A 15 7.13 -3.05 -1.89
CA LYS A 15 5.95 -2.24 -1.49
C LYS A 15 5.20 -1.78 -2.74
N THR A 16 5.02 -0.48 -2.94
CA THR A 16 4.42 0.05 -4.19
C THR A 16 5.20 -0.38 -5.43
N PHE A 17 6.54 -0.48 -5.34
CA PHE A 17 7.34 -1.19 -6.32
C PHE A 17 7.14 -2.70 -6.09
N PRO A 18 6.61 -3.45 -7.07
CA PRO A 18 6.11 -4.81 -6.86
C PRO A 18 7.18 -5.89 -7.04
N GLY A 19 8.36 -5.67 -6.47
CA GLY A 19 9.46 -6.62 -6.51
C GLY A 19 9.58 -7.47 -5.24
N PRO A 20 10.52 -8.41 -5.21
CA PRO A 20 10.80 -9.22 -4.02
C PRO A 20 11.41 -8.39 -2.89
N GLN A 21 11.36 -8.95 -1.69
CA GLN A 21 11.86 -8.29 -0.49
C GLN A 21 13.33 -7.88 -0.64
N GLY A 22 13.63 -6.65 -0.24
CA GLY A 22 14.95 -6.04 -0.27
C GLY A 22 14.88 -4.54 -0.54
N GLY A 23 16.01 -4.01 -1.01
CA GLY A 23 16.14 -2.60 -1.35
C GLY A 23 17.03 -2.38 -2.55
N PHE A 24 17.06 -1.14 -3.03
CA PHE A 24 18.01 -0.65 -4.00
C PHE A 24 18.38 0.80 -3.69
N VAL A 25 19.59 1.17 -4.08
CA VAL A 25 20.10 2.54 -3.98
C VAL A 25 20.43 2.99 -5.40
N LEU A 26 19.93 4.17 -5.75
CA LEU A 26 20.18 4.82 -7.03
C LEU A 26 20.98 6.09 -6.78
N SER A 27 21.99 6.34 -7.64
CA SER A 27 22.76 7.59 -7.65
C SER A 27 23.04 7.96 -9.09
N ASP A 28 22.90 9.24 -9.41
CA ASP A 28 23.30 9.86 -10.68
C ASP A 28 24.66 10.57 -10.59
N SER A 29 25.35 10.41 -9.45
CA SER A 29 26.67 11.02 -9.23
C SER A 29 27.75 10.29 -10.02
N GLU A 30 28.57 11.04 -10.73
CA GLU A 30 29.80 10.56 -11.41
C GLU A 30 31.01 10.50 -10.46
N ASP A 31 30.87 10.93 -9.20
CA ASP A 31 31.93 10.87 -8.19
C ASP A 31 32.23 9.42 -7.80
N GLU A 32 33.32 8.88 -8.31
CA GLU A 32 33.81 7.53 -8.01
C GLU A 32 34.04 7.29 -6.51
N SER A 33 34.45 8.31 -5.77
CA SER A 33 34.65 8.23 -4.31
C SER A 33 33.31 7.98 -3.62
N LEU A 34 32.24 8.68 -4.04
CA LEU A 34 30.89 8.47 -3.53
C LEU A 34 30.35 7.10 -3.89
N GLN A 35 30.50 6.67 -5.16
CA GLN A 35 30.09 5.32 -5.61
C GLN A 35 30.76 4.23 -4.79
N LYS A 36 32.07 4.34 -4.53
CA LYS A 36 32.81 3.41 -3.69
C LYS A 36 32.30 3.40 -2.24
N LYS A 37 31.99 4.58 -1.68
CA LYS A 37 31.43 4.68 -0.32
C LYS A 37 30.05 4.02 -0.24
N LEU A 38 29.18 4.23 -1.24
CA LEU A 38 27.86 3.59 -1.32
C LEU A 38 27.99 2.05 -1.39
N ASN A 39 28.85 1.54 -2.27
CA ASN A 39 29.08 0.12 -2.37
C ASN A 39 29.61 -0.49 -1.06
N ASN A 40 30.56 0.17 -0.40
CA ASN A 40 31.08 -0.29 0.87
C ASN A 40 30.05 -0.20 2.01
N ALA A 41 29.18 0.81 1.99
CA ALA A 41 28.11 0.93 2.97
C ALA A 41 27.07 -0.20 2.82
N ILE A 42 26.80 -0.62 1.59
CA ILE A 42 25.90 -1.76 1.33
C ILE A 42 26.63 -3.06 1.68
N PHE A 43 27.79 -3.31 1.10
CA PHE A 43 28.59 -4.51 1.34
C PHE A 43 30.06 -4.15 1.58
N PRO A 44 30.67 -4.56 2.72
CA PRO A 44 30.10 -5.38 3.79
C PRO A 44 29.43 -4.59 4.92
N GLY A 45 29.12 -3.29 4.72
CA GLY A 45 28.63 -2.42 5.79
C GLY A 45 27.35 -2.90 6.45
N VAL A 46 26.26 -3.06 5.69
CA VAL A 46 24.95 -3.47 6.23
C VAL A 46 24.48 -4.84 5.71
N CYS A 47 25.07 -5.34 4.63
CA CYS A 47 24.78 -6.66 4.08
C CYS A 47 26.04 -7.50 4.02
N SER A 48 25.95 -8.81 4.31
CA SER A 48 27.05 -9.75 4.11
C SER A 48 26.88 -10.64 2.87
N SER A 49 25.64 -10.91 2.46
CA SER A 49 25.33 -11.64 1.23
C SER A 49 23.97 -11.24 0.68
N TYR A 50 23.69 -11.64 -0.55
CA TYR A 50 22.44 -11.37 -1.24
C TYR A 50 21.91 -12.64 -1.90
N HIS A 51 20.59 -12.67 -2.13
CA HIS A 51 19.92 -13.80 -2.75
C HIS A 51 19.74 -13.52 -4.25
N LEU A 52 20.41 -14.29 -5.11
CA LEU A 52 20.37 -14.10 -6.57
C LEU A 52 18.96 -14.19 -7.16
N HIS A 53 18.11 -15.05 -6.62
CA HIS A 53 16.72 -15.14 -7.04
C HIS A 53 15.93 -13.85 -6.74
N HIS A 54 16.20 -13.17 -5.61
CA HIS A 54 15.64 -11.84 -5.35
C HIS A 54 16.18 -10.77 -6.30
N VAL A 55 17.46 -10.87 -6.69
CA VAL A 55 18.03 -9.95 -7.69
C VAL A 55 17.34 -10.16 -9.04
N ALA A 56 17.18 -11.41 -9.49
CA ALA A 56 16.47 -11.73 -10.72
C ALA A 56 15.02 -11.23 -10.70
N GLY A 57 14.30 -11.47 -9.61
CA GLY A 57 12.94 -10.96 -9.46
C GLY A 57 12.84 -9.43 -9.47
N LYS A 58 13.85 -8.72 -8.92
CA LYS A 58 13.91 -7.25 -9.02
C LYS A 58 14.11 -6.76 -10.46
N VAL A 59 14.92 -7.47 -11.25
CA VAL A 59 15.12 -7.12 -12.66
C VAL A 59 13.82 -7.27 -13.44
N VAL A 60 13.06 -8.35 -13.21
CA VAL A 60 11.75 -8.53 -13.84
C VAL A 60 10.81 -7.40 -13.41
N ALA A 61 10.73 -7.09 -12.11
CA ALA A 61 9.88 -6.01 -11.61
C ALA A 61 10.29 -4.63 -12.17
N MET A 62 11.59 -4.38 -12.41
CA MET A 62 12.06 -3.15 -13.06
C MET A 62 11.60 -3.08 -14.52
N ALA A 63 11.68 -4.19 -15.26
CA ALA A 63 11.22 -4.25 -16.65
C ALA A 63 9.70 -4.05 -16.75
N GLU A 64 8.92 -4.64 -15.83
CA GLU A 64 7.48 -4.40 -15.73
C GLU A 64 7.18 -2.94 -15.38
N PHE A 65 7.94 -2.36 -14.46
CA PHE A 65 7.74 -0.98 -14.06
C PHE A 65 8.13 0.03 -15.16
N GLU A 66 9.10 -0.32 -16.01
CA GLU A 66 9.42 0.45 -17.21
C GLU A 66 8.27 0.40 -18.23
N ALA A 67 7.68 -0.77 -18.42
CA ALA A 67 6.61 -0.98 -19.39
C ALA A 67 5.27 -0.40 -18.92
N PHE A 68 4.88 -0.62 -17.68
CA PHE A 68 3.53 -0.36 -17.16
C PHE A 68 3.49 0.65 -16.00
N GLY A 69 4.62 1.06 -15.45
CA GLY A 69 4.68 1.81 -14.20
C GLY A 69 3.97 3.15 -14.23
N LYS A 70 3.90 3.81 -15.38
CA LYS A 70 3.19 5.08 -15.53
C LYS A 70 1.67 4.90 -15.41
N GLU A 71 1.12 3.92 -16.10
CA GLU A 71 -0.30 3.56 -16.06
C GLU A 71 -0.67 3.04 -14.67
N TYR A 72 0.10 2.08 -14.15
CA TYR A 72 -0.09 1.54 -12.81
C TYR A 72 -0.08 2.61 -11.71
N ALA A 73 0.85 3.55 -11.76
CA ALA A 73 0.90 4.64 -10.79
C ALA A 73 -0.28 5.60 -10.91
N HIS A 74 -0.74 5.88 -12.15
CA HIS A 74 -1.94 6.67 -12.40
C HIS A 74 -3.17 6.00 -11.77
N ASP A 75 -3.37 4.72 -12.04
CA ASP A 75 -4.55 3.98 -11.59
C ASP A 75 -4.54 3.75 -10.07
N ILE A 76 -3.37 3.56 -9.47
CA ILE A 76 -3.23 3.56 -8.00
C ILE A 76 -3.78 4.85 -7.39
N VAL A 77 -3.41 6.01 -7.94
CA VAL A 77 -3.84 7.31 -7.39
C VAL A 77 -5.32 7.54 -7.67
N ALA A 78 -5.82 7.16 -8.84
CA ALA A 78 -7.24 7.24 -9.18
C ALA A 78 -8.08 6.39 -8.22
N ASN A 79 -7.69 5.14 -8.00
CA ASN A 79 -8.34 4.23 -7.05
C ASN A 79 -8.28 4.76 -5.61
N ALA A 80 -7.14 5.32 -5.19
CA ALA A 80 -7.02 5.90 -3.86
C ALA A 80 -8.00 7.06 -3.64
N ARG A 81 -8.14 7.96 -4.61
CA ARG A 81 -9.11 9.06 -4.54
C ARG A 81 -10.55 8.54 -4.54
N ALA A 82 -10.85 7.60 -5.43
CA ALA A 82 -12.18 6.98 -5.51
C ALA A 82 -12.56 6.30 -4.19
N LEU A 83 -11.64 5.53 -3.59
CA LEU A 83 -11.85 4.89 -2.29
C LEU A 83 -12.03 5.93 -1.17
N GLY A 84 -11.24 7.01 -1.17
CA GLY A 84 -11.40 8.10 -0.20
C GLY A 84 -12.78 8.74 -0.27
N SER A 85 -13.24 9.06 -1.47
CA SER A 85 -14.57 9.62 -1.72
C SER A 85 -15.68 8.64 -1.34
N ALA A 86 -15.55 7.36 -1.70
CA ALA A 86 -16.54 6.34 -1.38
C ALA A 86 -16.65 6.09 0.13
N LEU A 87 -15.52 6.04 0.85
CA LEU A 87 -15.52 5.93 2.31
C LEU A 87 -16.17 7.13 2.98
N ALA A 88 -15.93 8.35 2.50
CA ALA A 88 -16.59 9.55 3.01
C ALA A 88 -18.11 9.49 2.78
N ALA A 89 -18.54 9.00 1.62
CA ALA A 89 -19.97 8.80 1.31
C ALA A 89 -20.63 7.74 2.22
N GLU A 90 -19.89 6.72 2.64
CA GLU A 90 -20.35 5.72 3.63
C GLU A 90 -20.29 6.23 5.09
N GLY A 91 -19.89 7.48 5.31
CA GLY A 91 -19.92 8.14 6.63
C GLY A 91 -18.64 8.05 7.44
N PHE A 92 -17.51 7.65 6.84
CA PHE A 92 -16.21 7.67 7.51
C PHE A 92 -15.59 9.08 7.46
N GLU A 93 -14.89 9.46 8.52
CA GLU A 93 -14.04 10.64 8.52
C GLU A 93 -12.73 10.32 7.77
N VAL A 94 -12.65 10.73 6.50
CA VAL A 94 -11.45 10.58 5.67
C VAL A 94 -10.68 11.90 5.69
N LEU A 95 -9.38 11.85 5.96
CA LEU A 95 -8.56 13.06 6.07
C LEU A 95 -8.25 13.65 4.69
N ALA A 96 -8.01 14.97 4.66
CA ALA A 96 -7.61 15.73 3.49
C ALA A 96 -8.64 15.78 2.35
N GLU A 97 -9.93 15.83 2.70
CA GLU A 97 -11.03 15.96 1.74
C GLU A 97 -10.84 17.17 0.81
N GLU A 98 -10.36 18.30 1.35
CA GLU A 98 -10.07 19.53 0.60
C GLU A 98 -8.97 19.39 -0.46
N ARG A 99 -8.29 18.22 -0.51
CA ARG A 99 -7.23 17.86 -1.46
C ARG A 99 -7.53 16.57 -2.21
N ASP A 100 -8.81 16.27 -2.45
CA ASP A 100 -9.25 15.00 -3.03
C ASP A 100 -8.70 13.78 -2.28
N TYR A 101 -8.60 13.87 -0.95
CA TYR A 101 -8.13 12.85 -0.01
C TYR A 101 -6.66 12.48 -0.15
N THR A 102 -6.09 12.45 -1.37
CA THR A 102 -4.69 12.05 -1.57
C THR A 102 -4.15 12.43 -2.95
N ALA A 103 -2.84 12.62 -3.02
CA ALA A 103 -2.07 12.65 -4.27
C ALA A 103 -1.13 11.44 -4.40
N SER A 104 -1.36 10.38 -3.59
CA SER A 104 -0.53 9.18 -3.54
C SER A 104 -1.39 7.91 -3.52
N HIS A 105 -0.80 6.79 -3.14
CA HIS A 105 -1.47 5.50 -2.98
C HIS A 105 -2.17 5.32 -1.62
N GLN A 106 -2.04 6.28 -0.71
CA GLN A 106 -2.49 6.13 0.69
C GLN A 106 -3.66 7.03 1.00
N ILE A 107 -4.61 6.49 1.75
CA ILE A 107 -5.73 7.19 2.34
C ILE A 107 -5.66 6.99 3.85
N VAL A 108 -6.11 7.97 4.61
CA VAL A 108 -6.12 7.93 6.07
C VAL A 108 -7.52 8.23 6.59
N THR A 109 -8.04 7.35 7.44
CA THR A 109 -9.34 7.52 8.08
C THR A 109 -9.19 7.68 9.59
N ARG A 110 -10.06 8.49 10.20
CA ARG A 110 -10.16 8.68 11.65
C ARG A 110 -11.31 7.83 12.20
N HIS A 111 -11.09 7.16 13.32
CA HIS A 111 -12.07 6.30 13.99
C HIS A 111 -12.40 6.73 15.42
N GLY A 112 -11.77 7.78 15.92
CA GLY A 112 -12.02 8.31 17.27
C GLY A 112 -11.08 9.45 17.62
N GLY A 113 -11.23 9.99 18.83
CA GLY A 113 -10.35 11.04 19.34
C GLY A 113 -8.91 10.59 19.53
N PRO A 114 -7.98 11.55 19.77
CA PRO A 114 -6.58 11.24 20.02
C PRO A 114 -6.41 10.21 21.15
N ASP A 115 -5.44 9.32 20.98
CA ASP A 115 -5.09 8.27 21.94
C ASP A 115 -6.24 7.33 22.37
N SER A 116 -7.32 7.29 21.58
CA SER A 116 -8.50 6.47 21.89
C SER A 116 -8.31 4.97 21.63
N GLY A 117 -7.31 4.59 20.85
CA GLY A 117 -7.13 3.22 20.36
C GLY A 117 -8.24 2.75 19.41
N ALA A 118 -9.08 3.66 18.91
CA ALA A 118 -10.18 3.30 18.03
C ALA A 118 -9.71 2.75 16.68
N GLY A 119 -8.60 3.27 16.15
CA GLY A 119 -7.97 2.72 14.94
C GLY A 119 -7.52 1.27 15.11
N LYS A 120 -6.98 0.92 16.29
CA LYS A 120 -6.60 -0.47 16.59
C LYS A 120 -7.83 -1.39 16.62
N ARG A 121 -8.91 -0.97 17.27
CA ARG A 121 -10.16 -1.78 17.31
C ARG A 121 -10.79 -1.92 15.93
N ALA A 122 -10.77 -0.85 15.14
CA ALA A 122 -11.26 -0.88 13.77
C ALA A 122 -10.43 -1.83 12.90
N ALA A 123 -9.09 -1.79 12.98
CA ALA A 123 -8.22 -2.70 12.27
C ALA A 123 -8.51 -4.18 12.63
N GLN A 124 -8.67 -4.48 13.91
CA GLN A 124 -9.00 -5.84 14.37
C GLN A 124 -10.37 -6.30 13.83
N ARG A 125 -11.39 -5.44 13.88
CA ARG A 125 -12.72 -5.79 13.35
C ARG A 125 -12.70 -6.02 11.85
N LEU A 126 -11.93 -5.24 11.10
CA LEU A 126 -11.73 -5.43 9.66
C LEU A 126 -11.01 -6.73 9.36
N GLU A 127 -9.97 -7.08 10.13
CA GLU A 127 -9.22 -8.33 10.01
C GLU A 127 -10.13 -9.55 10.24
N ASP A 128 -11.02 -9.51 11.23
CA ASP A 128 -12.02 -10.54 11.48
C ASP A 128 -12.95 -10.75 10.26
N CYS A 129 -13.21 -9.68 9.51
CA CYS A 129 -13.97 -9.71 8.25
C CYS A 129 -13.11 -10.04 7.00
N GLY A 130 -11.80 -10.26 7.16
CA GLY A 130 -10.88 -10.56 6.05
C GLY A 130 -10.30 -9.34 5.34
N ILE A 131 -10.42 -8.12 5.91
CA ILE A 131 -9.81 -6.89 5.39
C ILE A 131 -8.62 -6.52 6.25
N ILE A 132 -7.41 -6.68 5.71
CA ILE A 132 -6.16 -6.36 6.43
C ILE A 132 -5.80 -4.90 6.22
N THR A 133 -5.65 -4.17 7.32
CA THR A 133 -5.32 -2.75 7.33
C THR A 133 -4.25 -2.42 8.35
N ASN A 134 -3.64 -1.24 8.24
CA ASN A 134 -2.71 -0.74 9.24
C ASN A 134 -3.37 0.31 10.14
N MET A 135 -3.38 0.04 11.45
CA MET A 135 -3.63 1.09 12.42
C MET A 135 -2.56 2.18 12.30
N ASN A 136 -2.93 3.44 12.39
CA ASN A 136 -2.04 4.57 12.20
C ASN A 136 -2.28 5.67 13.22
N MET A 137 -1.20 6.23 13.74
CA MET A 137 -1.27 7.44 14.54
C MET A 137 -1.67 8.62 13.66
N LEU A 138 -2.55 9.44 14.17
CA LEU A 138 -2.97 10.69 13.54
C LEU A 138 -2.41 11.90 14.30
N PRO A 139 -2.43 13.08 13.70
CA PRO A 139 -2.08 14.31 14.41
C PRO A 139 -2.86 14.44 15.71
N GLY A 140 -2.13 14.59 16.83
CA GLY A 140 -2.67 14.62 18.17
C GLY A 140 -2.52 13.32 18.97
N ASP A 141 -2.28 12.19 18.32
CA ASP A 141 -1.96 10.94 19.02
C ASP A 141 -0.55 10.97 19.62
N THR A 142 -0.41 10.53 20.85
CA THR A 142 0.88 10.45 21.58
C THR A 142 1.25 9.02 21.98
N LYS A 143 0.29 8.10 22.00
CA LYS A 143 0.44 6.70 22.45
C LYS A 143 0.49 5.74 21.27
N ALA A 144 1.68 5.57 20.69
CA ALA A 144 1.88 4.79 19.47
C ALA A 144 1.35 3.34 19.52
N MET A 145 1.57 2.62 20.64
CA MET A 145 1.23 1.19 20.73
C MET A 145 -0.20 0.91 21.20
N SER A 146 -0.80 1.82 21.95
CA SER A 146 -2.12 1.60 22.58
C SER A 146 -3.19 2.58 22.11
N GLY A 147 -2.81 3.69 21.50
CA GLY A 147 -3.66 4.82 21.24
C GLY A 147 -3.93 5.22 19.80
N PRO A 148 -3.48 4.49 18.72
CA PRO A 148 -3.73 4.96 17.37
C PRO A 148 -5.22 5.19 17.11
N SER A 149 -5.56 6.41 16.63
CA SER A 149 -6.95 6.80 16.38
C SER A 149 -7.40 6.60 14.93
N GLY A 150 -6.48 6.28 14.02
CA GLY A 150 -6.76 6.14 12.60
C GLY A 150 -6.34 4.82 11.98
N LEU A 151 -6.74 4.67 10.72
CA LEU A 151 -6.27 3.63 9.80
C LEU A 151 -5.57 4.27 8.61
N ARG A 152 -4.58 3.57 8.07
CA ARG A 152 -3.95 3.87 6.81
C ARG A 152 -4.25 2.75 5.82
N LEU A 153 -4.82 3.13 4.70
CA LEU A 153 -5.24 2.24 3.61
C LEU A 153 -4.38 2.52 2.39
N GLY A 154 -4.19 1.52 1.55
CA GLY A 154 -3.45 1.66 0.31
C GLY A 154 -4.07 0.83 -0.81
N THR A 155 -3.98 1.31 -2.04
CA THR A 155 -4.60 0.72 -3.22
C THR A 155 -3.65 -0.04 -4.17
N PRO A 156 -2.32 -0.13 -3.96
CA PRO A 156 -1.44 -0.79 -4.93
C PRO A 156 -1.80 -2.24 -5.22
N GLU A 157 -2.13 -3.03 -4.19
CA GLU A 157 -2.49 -4.45 -4.37
C GLU A 157 -3.82 -4.59 -5.12
N LEU A 158 -4.85 -3.86 -4.72
CA LEU A 158 -6.15 -3.88 -5.39
C LEU A 158 -6.02 -3.52 -6.86
N THR A 159 -5.26 -2.46 -7.17
CA THR A 159 -4.96 -2.05 -8.55
C THR A 159 -4.20 -3.14 -9.30
N ARG A 160 -3.19 -3.77 -8.67
CA ARG A 160 -2.41 -4.85 -9.27
C ARG A 160 -3.26 -6.09 -9.57
N LEU A 161 -4.35 -6.30 -8.84
CA LEU A 161 -5.32 -7.37 -9.09
C LEU A 161 -6.39 -6.99 -10.12
N GLY A 162 -6.36 -5.78 -10.65
CA GLY A 162 -7.25 -5.32 -11.71
C GLY A 162 -8.51 -4.61 -11.23
N MET A 163 -8.60 -4.27 -9.95
CA MET A 163 -9.68 -3.42 -9.45
C MET A 163 -9.49 -1.99 -9.95
N GLY A 164 -10.54 -1.36 -10.45
CA GLY A 164 -10.59 0.03 -10.89
C GLY A 164 -11.38 0.91 -9.93
N VAL A 165 -11.72 2.11 -10.39
CA VAL A 165 -12.44 3.12 -9.59
C VAL A 165 -13.85 2.69 -9.19
N ASP A 166 -14.50 1.87 -10.00
CA ASP A 166 -15.87 1.39 -9.73
C ASP A 166 -15.88 0.41 -8.55
N GLU A 167 -14.90 -0.50 -8.48
CA GLU A 167 -14.77 -1.47 -7.40
C GLU A 167 -14.42 -0.82 -6.07
N MET A 168 -13.89 0.40 -6.07
CA MET A 168 -13.60 1.13 -4.83
C MET A 168 -14.87 1.47 -4.04
N GLN A 169 -16.03 1.56 -4.71
CA GLN A 169 -17.33 1.70 -4.03
C GLN A 169 -17.70 0.44 -3.28
N ASP A 170 -17.49 -0.74 -3.88
CA ASP A 170 -17.77 -2.00 -3.22
C ASP A 170 -16.82 -2.23 -2.03
N VAL A 171 -15.55 -1.90 -2.19
CA VAL A 171 -14.57 -1.91 -1.08
C VAL A 171 -15.03 -1.02 0.07
N ALA A 172 -15.51 0.20 -0.20
CA ALA A 172 -16.02 1.10 0.83
C ALA A 172 -17.28 0.54 1.52
N ARG A 173 -18.20 -0.09 0.77
CA ARG A 173 -19.38 -0.78 1.35
C ARG A 173 -18.97 -1.94 2.26
N PHE A 174 -17.95 -2.72 1.91
CA PHE A 174 -17.44 -3.76 2.79
C PHE A 174 -16.85 -3.18 4.08
N PHE A 175 -16.17 -2.02 4.00
CA PHE A 175 -15.74 -1.29 5.20
C PHE A 175 -16.92 -0.88 6.07
N ALA A 176 -17.96 -0.28 5.48
CA ALA A 176 -19.16 0.14 6.20
C ALA A 176 -19.87 -1.05 6.85
N ARG A 177 -20.04 -2.14 6.13
CA ARG A 177 -20.64 -3.37 6.67
C ARG A 177 -19.83 -3.96 7.82
N SER A 178 -18.48 -3.88 7.73
CA SER A 178 -17.60 -4.39 8.78
C SER A 178 -17.61 -3.55 10.05
N LEU A 179 -17.70 -2.22 9.94
CA LEU A 179 -17.47 -1.31 11.06
C LEU A 179 -18.74 -0.61 11.57
N LEU A 180 -19.73 -0.40 10.72
CA LEU A 180 -20.93 0.41 11.03
C LEU A 180 -22.21 -0.44 11.14
N SER A 181 -22.18 -1.72 10.74
CA SER A 181 -23.34 -2.60 10.82
C SER A 181 -23.18 -3.69 11.89
N GLU A 182 -24.29 -4.30 12.26
CA GLU A 182 -24.34 -5.45 13.18
C GLU A 182 -24.20 -6.80 12.44
N VAL A 183 -23.87 -6.79 11.15
CA VAL A 183 -23.70 -8.00 10.36
C VAL A 183 -22.54 -8.83 10.93
N ASP A 184 -22.75 -10.14 11.00
CA ASP A 184 -21.73 -11.08 11.47
C ASP A 184 -20.48 -11.06 10.58
N SER A 185 -19.30 -11.09 11.20
CA SER A 185 -18.01 -11.04 10.52
C SER A 185 -17.82 -12.17 9.52
N ALA A 186 -18.33 -13.38 9.81
CA ALA A 186 -18.20 -14.52 8.92
C ALA A 186 -18.99 -14.32 7.63
N THR A 187 -20.18 -13.72 7.71
CA THR A 187 -20.99 -13.37 6.55
C THR A 187 -20.26 -12.33 5.68
N VAL A 188 -19.77 -11.24 6.28
CA VAL A 188 -19.03 -10.22 5.54
C VAL A 188 -17.77 -10.81 4.90
N LYS A 189 -17.05 -11.66 5.63
CA LYS A 189 -15.86 -12.35 5.11
C LYS A 189 -16.16 -13.25 3.92
N SER A 190 -17.29 -13.95 3.94
CA SER A 190 -17.74 -14.80 2.81
C SER A 190 -18.03 -13.94 1.57
N ASP A 191 -18.74 -12.83 1.73
CA ASP A 191 -19.08 -11.95 0.63
C ASP A 191 -17.84 -11.28 0.02
N ILE A 192 -16.87 -10.90 0.87
CA ILE A 192 -15.57 -10.38 0.42
C ILE A 192 -14.79 -11.44 -0.36
N ALA A 193 -14.80 -12.69 0.10
CA ALA A 193 -14.13 -13.79 -0.60
C ALA A 193 -14.77 -14.07 -1.98
N GLU A 194 -16.08 -13.98 -2.09
CA GLU A 194 -16.80 -14.08 -3.35
C GLU A 194 -16.42 -12.92 -4.29
N PHE A 195 -16.52 -11.69 -3.85
CA PHE A 195 -16.11 -10.50 -4.62
C PHE A 195 -14.65 -10.60 -5.06
N LYS A 196 -13.73 -10.96 -4.17
CA LYS A 196 -12.31 -11.11 -4.49
C LYS A 196 -12.04 -12.23 -5.51
N SER A 197 -12.90 -13.21 -5.63
CA SER A 197 -12.72 -14.31 -6.59
C SER A 197 -12.70 -13.86 -8.04
N GLU A 198 -13.25 -12.70 -8.36
CA GLU A 198 -13.22 -12.10 -9.69
C GLU A 198 -11.86 -11.46 -10.02
N PHE A 199 -11.03 -11.15 -8.99
CA PHE A 199 -9.77 -10.43 -9.11
C PHE A 199 -8.58 -11.32 -8.74
N GLN A 200 -8.35 -12.36 -9.53
CA GLN A 200 -7.31 -13.38 -9.28
C GLN A 200 -6.13 -13.31 -10.26
N THR A 201 -6.11 -12.34 -11.15
CA THR A 201 -5.06 -12.20 -12.17
C THR A 201 -4.21 -10.98 -11.90
N VAL A 202 -2.88 -11.17 -11.88
CA VAL A 202 -1.93 -10.06 -11.75
C VAL A 202 -1.92 -9.25 -13.05
N LYS A 203 -2.19 -7.95 -12.94
CA LYS A 203 -2.14 -6.95 -14.01
C LYS A 203 -0.81 -6.18 -13.99
N TYR A 204 -0.54 -5.39 -15.01
CA TYR A 204 0.68 -4.59 -15.17
C TYR A 204 1.95 -5.47 -15.10
N ALA A 205 1.86 -6.69 -15.61
CA ALA A 205 2.93 -7.68 -15.68
C ALA A 205 3.25 -8.02 -17.14
N ILE A 206 4.50 -8.37 -17.42
CA ILE A 206 4.93 -8.82 -18.77
C ILE A 206 4.17 -10.09 -19.16
N GLN A 207 3.90 -10.95 -18.18
CA GLN A 207 3.06 -12.11 -18.35
C GLN A 207 1.99 -12.11 -17.27
N GLU A 208 0.74 -11.95 -17.68
CA GLU A 208 -0.39 -12.11 -16.77
C GLU A 208 -0.49 -13.55 -16.27
N GLY A 209 -0.80 -13.71 -15.01
CA GLY A 209 -0.91 -15.01 -14.39
C GLY A 209 -1.72 -14.96 -13.09
N PRO A 210 -2.00 -16.11 -12.47
CA PRO A 210 -2.73 -16.15 -11.22
C PRO A 210 -1.95 -15.41 -10.12
N ALA A 211 -2.66 -14.61 -9.34
CA ALA A 211 -2.07 -13.85 -8.23
C ALA A 211 -1.56 -14.78 -7.11
N TYR A 212 -2.24 -15.91 -6.92
CA TYR A 212 -1.96 -16.88 -5.87
C TYR A 212 -2.00 -18.30 -6.47
N PRO A 213 -0.91 -18.73 -7.15
CA PRO A 213 -0.94 -19.94 -7.98
C PRO A 213 -1.16 -21.25 -7.23
N ASP A 214 -0.93 -21.30 -5.92
CA ASP A 214 -0.92 -22.53 -5.13
C ASP A 214 -1.76 -22.45 -3.84
N MET A 215 -2.77 -21.56 -3.78
CA MET A 215 -3.67 -21.47 -2.63
C MET A 215 -5.03 -22.08 -2.89
#